data_a840629e2da50a5d7e2b4bb1239010c0
#
_entry.id   a840629e2da50a5d7e2b4bb1239010c0
#
_cell.length_a   1.000
_cell.length_b   1.000
_cell.length_c   1.000
_cell.angle_alpha   90.00
_cell.angle_beta   90.00
_cell.angle_gamma   90.00
#
_symmetry.space_group_name_H-M   'P 1'
#
loop_
_entity.id
_entity.type
_entity.pdbx_description
1 polymer ?
#
loop_
_entity_poly.entity_id
_entity_poly.type
_entity_poly.pdbx_seq_one_letter_code
_entity_poly.pdbx_strand_id
1 'polypeptide(L)'
;MMKVLYVAHFREASGWSQAAIDNVLCLDKAGVDVTCRNIKLTDKDVDVPDRIKKLESKDISEFTHIIQHVLPHHFKTNNVSKNILYLAFETNTVKYSNWYTEILMADEVWVPNHQLKNVLENDGIKTVKVVPHTFDMSAYDDEKITHRL
;
A
#
# COMPACT_ATOMS: atom_id res chain seq x y z
N MET A 1 3.85 20.42 -6.09
CA MET A 1 2.83 19.72 -5.26
C MET A 1 3.02 18.23 -5.42
N MET A 2 2.91 17.48 -4.34
CA MET A 2 3.03 16.03 -4.37
C MET A 2 1.75 15.41 -4.93
N LYS A 3 1.89 14.66 -6.03
CA LYS A 3 0.81 13.85 -6.62
C LYS A 3 1.17 12.38 -6.48
N VAL A 4 0.29 11.58 -5.94
CA VAL A 4 0.52 10.18 -5.64
C VAL A 4 -0.38 9.29 -6.49
N LEU A 5 0.21 8.34 -7.19
CA LEU A 5 -0.50 7.20 -7.74
C LEU A 5 -0.37 6.02 -6.78
N TYR A 6 -1.48 5.52 -6.29
CA TYR A 6 -1.53 4.34 -5.41
C TYR A 6 -2.07 3.14 -6.19
N VAL A 7 -1.24 2.14 -6.37
CA VAL A 7 -1.56 0.92 -7.13
C VAL A 7 -1.66 -0.26 -6.18
N ALA A 8 -2.77 -0.94 -6.19
CA ALA A 8 -3.02 -2.07 -5.27
C ALA A 8 -4.15 -2.97 -5.78
N HIS A 9 -4.42 -4.03 -5.03
CA HIS A 9 -5.51 -4.98 -5.30
C HIS A 9 -6.75 -4.58 -4.49
N PHE A 10 -7.49 -3.56 -4.93
CA PHE A 10 -8.60 -3.01 -4.15
C PHE A 10 -9.84 -3.91 -4.10
N ARG A 11 -10.00 -4.86 -5.04
CA ARG A 11 -11.25 -5.63 -5.22
C ARG A 11 -11.13 -7.12 -4.94
N GLU A 12 -10.20 -7.52 -4.06
CA GLU A 12 -9.92 -8.95 -3.82
C GLU A 12 -10.58 -9.54 -2.56
N ALA A 13 -11.35 -8.79 -1.81
CA ALA A 13 -11.96 -9.22 -0.54
C ALA A 13 -10.94 -9.82 0.44
N SER A 14 -9.83 -9.15 0.64
CA SER A 14 -8.71 -9.60 1.48
C SER A 14 -8.26 -8.51 2.44
N GLY A 15 -7.48 -8.87 3.44
CA GLY A 15 -6.82 -7.91 4.32
C GLY A 15 -5.91 -6.94 3.57
N TRP A 16 -5.28 -7.38 2.49
CA TRP A 16 -4.48 -6.55 1.59
C TRP A 16 -5.32 -5.47 0.92
N SER A 17 -6.49 -5.85 0.40
CA SER A 17 -7.42 -4.91 -0.23
C SER A 17 -7.93 -3.88 0.78
N GLN A 18 -8.30 -4.32 1.96
CA GLN A 18 -8.77 -3.42 3.02
C GLN A 18 -7.68 -2.45 3.47
N ALA A 19 -6.45 -2.93 3.67
CA ALA A 19 -5.31 -2.08 4.02
C ALA A 19 -5.03 -1.02 2.95
N ALA A 20 -5.11 -1.39 1.68
CA ALA A 20 -4.93 -0.45 0.57
C ALA A 20 -6.05 0.61 0.53
N ILE A 21 -7.29 0.21 0.69
CA ILE A 21 -8.44 1.12 0.77
C ILE A 21 -8.26 2.12 1.91
N ASP A 22 -7.95 1.65 3.11
CA ASP A 22 -7.78 2.49 4.29
C ASP A 22 -6.62 3.48 4.11
N ASN A 23 -5.50 3.03 3.55
CA ASN A 23 -4.35 3.90 3.27
C ASN A 23 -4.70 5.00 2.26
N VAL A 24 -5.39 4.68 1.17
CA VAL A 24 -5.80 5.66 0.15
C VAL A 24 -6.77 6.69 0.75
N LEU A 25 -7.77 6.24 1.50
CA LEU A 25 -8.73 7.14 2.14
C LEU A 25 -8.06 8.04 3.17
N CYS A 26 -7.07 7.52 3.89
CA CYS A 26 -6.28 8.31 4.84
C CYS A 26 -5.45 9.39 4.15
N LEU A 27 -4.77 9.06 3.05
CA LEU A 27 -4.02 10.02 2.23
C LEU A 27 -4.95 11.13 1.68
N ASP A 28 -6.08 10.74 1.13
CA ASP A 28 -7.08 11.67 0.60
C ASP A 28 -7.61 12.60 1.70
N LYS A 29 -7.96 12.06 2.86
CA LYS A 29 -8.43 12.84 4.03
C LYS A 29 -7.35 13.80 4.55
N ALA A 30 -6.08 13.43 4.44
CA ALA A 30 -4.94 14.28 4.80
C ALA A 30 -4.65 15.39 3.77
N GLY A 31 -5.40 15.46 2.68
CA GLY A 31 -5.24 16.48 1.63
C GLY A 31 -4.19 16.16 0.57
N VAL A 32 -3.71 14.91 0.50
CA VAL A 32 -2.78 14.48 -0.54
C VAL A 32 -3.55 14.31 -1.85
N ASP A 33 -3.01 14.83 -2.94
CA ASP A 33 -3.56 14.57 -4.29
C ASP A 33 -3.25 13.12 -4.70
N VAL A 34 -4.15 12.22 -4.32
CA VAL A 34 -4.02 10.78 -4.58
C VAL A 34 -4.95 10.34 -5.71
N THR A 35 -4.43 9.51 -6.57
CA THR A 35 -5.17 8.76 -7.59
C THR A 35 -4.89 7.29 -7.35
N CYS A 36 -5.86 6.42 -7.54
CA CYS A 36 -5.64 4.99 -7.37
C CYS A 36 -5.93 4.18 -8.64
N ARG A 37 -5.29 3.03 -8.75
CA ARG A 37 -5.49 2.05 -9.83
C ARG A 37 -5.50 0.66 -9.27
N ASN A 38 -6.49 -0.12 -9.68
CA ASN A 38 -6.62 -1.52 -9.29
C ASN A 38 -5.77 -2.42 -10.17
N ILE A 39 -5.05 -3.36 -9.54
CA ILE A 39 -4.48 -4.53 -10.22
C ILE A 39 -5.33 -5.74 -9.84
N LYS A 40 -5.87 -6.42 -10.85
CA LYS A 40 -6.68 -7.62 -10.66
C LYS A 40 -5.77 -8.83 -10.42
N LEU A 41 -6.01 -9.57 -9.36
CA LEU A 41 -5.32 -10.84 -9.04
C LEU A 41 -6.15 -12.06 -9.41
N THR A 42 -7.44 -12.01 -9.10
CA THR A 42 -8.38 -13.12 -9.30
C THR A 42 -9.59 -12.64 -10.11
N ASP A 43 -10.50 -13.53 -10.39
CA ASP A 43 -11.78 -13.18 -11.05
C ASP A 43 -12.78 -12.50 -10.10
N LYS A 44 -12.42 -12.31 -8.84
CA LYS A 44 -13.24 -11.56 -7.88
C LYS A 44 -13.29 -10.09 -8.28
N ASP A 45 -14.43 -9.50 -8.07
CA ASP A 45 -14.67 -8.06 -8.29
C ASP A 45 -15.57 -7.54 -7.16
N VAL A 46 -14.97 -7.41 -5.97
CA VAL A 46 -15.67 -6.92 -4.79
C VAL A 46 -15.83 -5.41 -4.92
N ASP A 47 -17.00 -4.91 -4.58
CA ASP A 47 -17.27 -3.48 -4.62
C ASP A 47 -16.40 -2.70 -3.61
N VAL A 48 -16.09 -1.48 -3.96
CA VAL A 48 -15.26 -0.57 -3.17
C VAL A 48 -16.06 0.68 -2.80
N PRO A 49 -15.66 1.42 -1.74
CA PRO A 49 -16.28 2.69 -1.40
C PRO A 49 -16.34 3.66 -2.57
N ASP A 50 -17.41 4.46 -2.66
CA ASP A 50 -17.61 5.42 -3.75
C ASP A 50 -16.46 6.43 -3.88
N ARG A 51 -15.81 6.78 -2.76
CA ARG A 51 -14.65 7.66 -2.80
C ARG A 51 -13.48 7.03 -3.55
N ILE A 52 -13.24 5.74 -3.37
CA ILE A 52 -12.22 4.99 -4.12
C ILE A 52 -12.55 5.03 -5.62
N LYS A 53 -13.80 4.80 -6.02
CA LYS A 53 -14.22 4.89 -7.43
C LYS A 53 -13.94 6.27 -8.02
N LYS A 54 -14.19 7.33 -7.27
CA LYS A 54 -13.88 8.71 -7.69
C LYS A 54 -12.38 8.94 -7.86
N LEU A 55 -11.56 8.42 -6.95
CA LEU A 55 -10.11 8.53 -7.03
C LEU A 55 -9.53 7.70 -8.18
N GLU A 56 -10.15 6.58 -8.52
CA GLU A 56 -9.78 5.77 -9.70
C GLU A 56 -10.08 6.46 -11.02
N SER A 57 -11.11 7.29 -11.09
CA SER A 57 -11.50 8.00 -12.31
C SER A 57 -10.63 9.21 -12.64
N LYS A 58 -9.74 9.63 -11.75
CA LYS A 58 -8.83 10.77 -11.98
C LYS A 58 -7.82 10.47 -13.08
N ASP A 59 -7.40 11.52 -13.77
CA ASP A 59 -6.31 11.44 -14.77
C ASP A 59 -4.98 11.01 -14.12
N ILE A 60 -4.23 10.20 -14.85
CA ILE A 60 -2.93 9.67 -14.43
C ILE A 60 -1.74 10.27 -15.20
N SER A 61 -1.90 11.44 -15.81
CA SER A 61 -0.88 12.03 -16.69
C SER A 61 0.40 12.47 -15.98
N GLU A 62 0.33 12.78 -14.69
CA GLU A 62 1.46 13.34 -13.94
C GLU A 62 1.51 12.85 -12.49
N PHE A 63 2.61 12.20 -12.08
CA PHE A 63 2.87 11.83 -10.69
C PHE A 63 4.27 12.17 -10.27
N THR A 64 4.43 12.49 -8.99
CA THR A 64 5.73 12.63 -8.33
C THR A 64 6.12 11.35 -7.59
N HIS A 65 5.13 10.58 -7.12
CA HIS A 65 5.33 9.34 -6.35
C HIS A 65 4.35 8.28 -6.83
N ILE A 66 4.83 7.05 -6.94
CA ILE A 66 4.00 5.87 -7.16
C ILE A 66 4.19 4.92 -5.98
N ILE A 67 3.12 4.65 -5.26
CA ILE A 67 3.08 3.65 -4.19
C ILE A 67 2.44 2.39 -4.76
N GLN A 68 3.17 1.31 -4.80
CA GLN A 68 2.68 0.00 -5.22
C GLN A 68 2.57 -0.91 -4.00
N HIS A 69 1.34 -1.12 -3.55
CA HIS A 69 0.99 -2.00 -2.44
C HIS A 69 0.64 -3.37 -3.00
N VAL A 70 1.67 -4.07 -3.42
CA VAL A 70 1.59 -5.32 -4.18
C VAL A 70 2.67 -6.29 -3.74
N LEU A 71 2.53 -7.56 -4.09
CA LEU A 71 3.64 -8.51 -3.95
C LEU A 71 4.77 -8.13 -4.91
N PRO A 72 6.04 -8.33 -4.53
CA PRO A 72 7.19 -7.82 -5.29
C PRO A 72 7.23 -8.23 -6.76
N HIS A 73 6.72 -9.40 -7.12
CA HIS A 73 6.69 -9.84 -8.52
C HIS A 73 5.71 -9.05 -9.41
N HIS A 74 4.83 -8.25 -8.82
CA HIS A 74 3.96 -7.30 -9.54
C HIS A 74 4.53 -5.88 -9.58
N PHE A 75 5.61 -5.63 -8.86
CA PHE A 75 6.23 -4.30 -8.79
C PHE A 75 6.85 -3.91 -10.13
N LYS A 76 6.56 -2.69 -10.57
CA LYS A 76 7.10 -2.10 -11.82
C LYS A 76 7.68 -0.73 -11.55
N THR A 77 8.90 -0.50 -11.98
CA THR A 77 9.55 0.81 -11.89
C THR A 77 9.26 1.69 -13.10
N ASN A 78 9.33 2.99 -12.88
CA ASN A 78 9.34 3.99 -13.95
C ASN A 78 10.45 5.03 -13.69
N ASN A 79 10.80 5.80 -14.69
CA ASN A 79 11.93 6.73 -14.64
C ASN A 79 11.54 8.17 -14.30
N VAL A 80 10.26 8.45 -14.10
CA VAL A 80 9.77 9.84 -13.95
C VAL A 80 9.22 10.14 -12.56
N SER A 81 9.00 9.11 -11.74
CA SER A 81 8.44 9.24 -10.40
C SER A 81 9.27 8.46 -9.39
N LYS A 82 9.15 8.82 -8.11
CA LYS A 82 9.70 8.01 -7.04
C LYS A 82 8.89 6.73 -6.88
N ASN A 83 9.55 5.59 -7.00
CA ASN A 83 8.94 4.26 -6.93
C ASN A 83 9.01 3.72 -5.50
N ILE A 84 7.87 3.55 -4.87
CA ILE A 84 7.73 3.06 -3.51
C ILE A 84 7.03 1.69 -3.55
N LEU A 85 7.66 0.68 -2.97
CA LEU A 85 7.05 -0.61 -2.74
C LEU A 85 6.55 -0.69 -1.30
N TYR A 86 5.23 -0.87 -1.12
CA TYR A 86 4.64 -1.12 0.19
C TYR A 86 4.39 -2.62 0.36
N LEU A 87 5.06 -3.23 1.33
CA LEU A 87 5.19 -4.68 1.46
C LEU A 87 4.95 -5.16 2.90
N ALA A 88 4.14 -6.20 3.05
CA ALA A 88 4.07 -7.01 4.25
C ALA A 88 4.36 -8.48 3.91
N PHE A 89 5.07 -9.19 4.78
CA PHE A 89 5.47 -10.59 4.58
C PHE A 89 5.68 -11.29 5.92
N GLU A 90 5.81 -12.61 5.91
CA GLU A 90 5.86 -13.44 7.13
C GLU A 90 7.14 -14.28 7.23
N THR A 91 8.22 -13.90 6.55
CA THR A 91 9.50 -14.61 6.59
C THR A 91 10.54 -13.81 7.36
N ASN A 92 11.59 -14.50 7.81
CA ASN A 92 12.74 -13.87 8.47
C ASN A 92 13.88 -13.47 7.53
N THR A 93 13.71 -13.72 6.23
CA THR A 93 14.62 -13.26 5.17
C THR A 93 13.90 -13.30 3.82
N VAL A 94 14.24 -12.37 2.94
CA VAL A 94 13.82 -12.33 1.54
C VAL A 94 14.97 -12.53 0.57
N LYS A 95 16.21 -12.58 1.09
CA LYS A 95 17.44 -12.57 0.30
C LYS A 95 17.54 -13.72 -0.71
N TYR A 96 16.96 -14.86 -0.40
CA TYR A 96 17.02 -16.05 -1.26
C TYR A 96 15.70 -16.28 -2.04
N SER A 97 14.77 -15.34 -1.96
CA SER A 97 13.52 -15.40 -2.70
C SER A 97 13.65 -14.71 -4.07
N ASN A 98 12.72 -15.03 -4.96
CA ASN A 98 12.58 -14.32 -6.24
C ASN A 98 12.20 -12.84 -6.07
N TRP A 99 11.82 -12.41 -4.87
CA TRP A 99 11.42 -11.03 -4.58
C TRP A 99 12.58 -10.08 -4.34
N TYR A 100 13.76 -10.62 -4.04
CA TYR A 100 14.90 -9.81 -3.61
C TYR A 100 15.29 -8.75 -4.64
N THR A 101 15.36 -9.14 -5.90
CA THR A 101 15.71 -8.23 -7.00
C THR A 101 14.69 -7.11 -7.15
N GLU A 102 13.40 -7.44 -7.13
CA GLU A 102 12.32 -6.44 -7.24
C GLU A 102 12.33 -5.46 -6.06
N ILE A 103 12.56 -5.96 -4.85
CA ILE A 103 12.66 -5.10 -3.65
C ILE A 103 13.85 -4.14 -3.78
N LEU A 104 14.99 -4.60 -4.28
CA LEU A 104 16.16 -3.74 -4.51
C LEU A 104 15.93 -2.65 -5.57
N MET A 105 15.01 -2.85 -6.51
CA MET A 105 14.69 -1.88 -7.56
C MET A 105 13.84 -0.71 -7.06
N ALA A 106 13.20 -0.82 -5.90
CA ALA A 106 12.41 0.26 -5.33
C ALA A 106 13.31 1.40 -4.84
N ASP A 107 12.90 2.64 -5.06
CA ASP A 107 13.59 3.81 -4.49
C ASP A 107 13.42 3.84 -2.98
N GLU A 108 12.29 3.33 -2.50
CA GLU A 108 11.96 3.25 -1.09
C GLU A 108 11.04 2.05 -0.84
N VAL A 109 11.24 1.34 0.25
CA VAL A 109 10.39 0.22 0.67
C VAL A 109 9.70 0.59 1.97
N TRP A 110 8.37 0.50 1.99
CA TRP A 110 7.58 0.72 3.18
C TRP A 110 7.09 -0.60 3.75
N VAL A 111 7.22 -0.77 5.05
CA VAL A 111 6.75 -1.94 5.80
C VAL A 111 5.94 -1.50 7.01
N PRO A 112 4.96 -2.30 7.45
CA PRO A 112 4.03 -1.87 8.49
C PRO A 112 4.61 -1.83 9.91
N ASN A 113 5.76 -2.45 10.16
CA ASN A 113 6.35 -2.53 11.49
C ASN A 113 7.88 -2.62 11.49
N HIS A 114 8.46 -2.43 12.65
CA HIS A 114 9.92 -2.45 12.84
C HIS A 114 10.53 -3.84 12.65
N GLN A 115 9.80 -4.92 12.93
CA GLN A 115 10.29 -6.27 12.74
C GLN A 115 10.61 -6.53 11.27
N LEU A 116 9.70 -6.18 10.36
CA LEU A 116 9.91 -6.34 8.92
C LEU A 116 11.01 -5.41 8.40
N LYS A 117 11.11 -4.20 8.94
CA LYS A 117 12.24 -3.31 8.64
C LYS A 117 13.57 -3.97 8.99
N ASN A 118 13.70 -4.53 10.18
CA ASN A 118 14.92 -5.21 10.61
C ASN A 118 15.27 -6.37 9.70
N VAL A 119 14.29 -7.17 9.27
CA VAL A 119 14.52 -8.27 8.32
C VAL A 119 15.11 -7.76 7.02
N LEU A 120 14.52 -6.73 6.43
CA LEU A 120 15.00 -6.16 5.15
C LEU A 120 16.38 -5.52 5.30
N GLU A 121 16.64 -4.80 6.38
CA GLU A 121 17.96 -4.20 6.64
C GLU A 121 19.04 -5.27 6.85
N ASN A 122 18.73 -6.35 7.56
CA ASN A 122 19.64 -7.50 7.70
C ASN A 122 19.94 -8.18 6.37
N ASP A 123 19.00 -8.15 5.43
CA ASP A 123 19.19 -8.65 4.06
C ASP A 123 19.94 -7.64 3.15
N GLY A 124 20.32 -6.48 3.65
CA GLY A 124 21.09 -5.47 2.93
C GLY A 124 20.25 -4.42 2.19
N ILE A 125 18.96 -4.34 2.44
CA ILE A 125 18.07 -3.32 1.84
C ILE A 125 18.10 -2.07 2.73
N LYS A 126 18.58 -0.95 2.18
CA LYS A 126 18.91 0.26 2.96
C LYS A 126 17.82 1.33 2.97
N THR A 127 16.86 1.26 2.08
CA THR A 127 15.84 2.31 1.84
C THR A 127 14.50 1.96 2.47
N VAL A 128 14.49 1.39 3.66
CA VAL A 128 13.29 0.88 4.33
C VAL A 128 12.74 1.89 5.34
N LYS A 129 11.44 2.13 5.27
CA LYS A 129 10.70 2.96 6.25
C LYS A 129 9.54 2.16 6.87
N VAL A 130 9.29 2.42 8.13
CA VAL A 130 8.10 1.90 8.81
C VAL A 130 6.93 2.86 8.55
N VAL A 131 5.92 2.35 7.86
CA VAL A 131 4.66 3.06 7.62
C VAL A 131 3.53 2.13 8.04
N PRO A 132 3.00 2.26 9.25
CA PRO A 132 1.92 1.40 9.74
C PRO A 132 0.69 1.47 8.84
N HIS A 133 -0.08 0.38 8.80
CA HIS A 133 -1.40 0.41 8.17
C HIS A 133 -2.30 1.42 8.90
N THR A 134 -3.07 2.15 8.13
CA THR A 134 -4.07 3.07 8.67
C THR A 134 -5.43 2.37 8.75
N PHE A 135 -6.30 2.89 9.58
CA PHE A 135 -7.70 2.47 9.65
C PHE A 135 -8.57 3.61 10.17
N ASP A 136 -9.85 3.56 9.85
CA ASP A 136 -10.81 4.56 10.32
C ASP A 136 -11.26 4.26 11.75
N MET A 137 -10.82 5.08 12.69
CA MET A 137 -11.18 4.97 14.11
C MET A 137 -12.62 5.37 14.41
N SER A 138 -13.31 6.04 13.50
CA SER A 138 -14.70 6.50 13.73
C SER A 138 -15.68 5.32 13.91
N ALA A 139 -15.34 4.13 13.40
CA ALA A 139 -16.10 2.90 13.61
C ALA A 139 -16.00 2.35 15.05
N TYR A 140 -15.03 2.83 15.83
CA TYR A 140 -14.74 2.40 17.20
C TYR A 140 -15.05 3.50 18.21
N ASP A 141 -16.17 4.19 18.03
CA ASP A 141 -16.63 5.21 18.96
C ASP A 141 -16.99 4.54 20.30
N ASP A 142 -16.32 4.94 21.38
CA ASP A 142 -16.44 4.33 22.73
C ASP A 142 -17.89 4.33 23.26
N GLU A 143 -18.73 5.26 22.79
CA GLU A 143 -20.15 5.31 23.15
C GLU A 143 -20.98 4.14 22.59
N LYS A 144 -20.45 3.39 21.62
CA LYS A 144 -21.13 2.26 20.99
C LYS A 144 -20.64 0.89 21.50
N ILE A 145 -19.58 0.87 22.29
CA ILE A 145 -19.09 -0.38 22.91
C ILE A 145 -19.90 -0.63 24.18
N THR A 146 -21.11 -1.13 24.02
CA THR A 146 -21.82 -1.74 25.14
C THR A 146 -21.18 -3.09 25.40
N HIS A 147 -20.39 -3.18 26.46
CA HIS A 147 -19.94 -4.45 27.01
C HIS A 147 -21.17 -5.26 27.44
N ARG A 148 -21.61 -6.19 26.60
CA ARG A 148 -22.42 -7.30 27.07
C ARG A 148 -21.46 -8.38 27.59
N LEU A 149 -21.23 -8.38 28.87
CA LEU A 149 -20.72 -9.54 29.57
C LEU A 149 -21.81 -10.60 29.63
#